data_82762c3a2c2c912c08d4170cf1f43d39
#
_entry.id   82762c3a2c2c912c08d4170cf1f43d39
#
_cell.length_a   1.000
_cell.length_b   1.000
_cell.length_c   1.000
_cell.angle_alpha   90.00
_cell.angle_beta   90.00
_cell.angle_gamma   90.00
#
_symmetry.space_group_name_H-M   'P 1'
#
loop_
_entity.id
_entity.type
_entity.pdbx_description
1 polymer ?
#
loop_
_entity_poly.entity_id
_entity_poly.type
_entity_poly.pdbx_seq_one_letter_code
_entity_poly.pdbx_strand_id
1 'polypeptide(L)'
;MDIKNITLDQAKGSSLDIYQSNTDVKLPGIVVIGGGSYKKLKERDTERVAITFATQAFQAYVVNYPVEEKKNYADAKAAIEQSFDYIVKHADDLQVDTTELGIIGFSAGGQLAADYGNEKDAKAKFVMLGYPVIKPTLDEKMGIKSLDVSKTVTPNTPPTFMWGSINDGLTPFLDHVHVYVEALAKNQVPFEVHEFGTGNHGIALANKWTAIVNRDRSDKHMARWFELGMEWFNEVVAK
;
A
#
# COMPACT_ATOMS: atom_id res chain seq x y z
N MET A 1 6.33 -5.82 -20.77
CA MET A 1 6.10 -6.09 -19.33
C MET A 1 5.78 -7.56 -19.18
N ASP A 2 6.55 -8.26 -18.36
CA ASP A 2 6.32 -9.67 -18.04
C ASP A 2 5.52 -9.76 -16.74
N ILE A 3 4.52 -10.65 -16.72
CA ILE A 3 3.71 -10.89 -15.53
C ILE A 3 3.96 -12.33 -15.07
N LYS A 4 4.41 -12.49 -13.81
CA LYS A 4 4.68 -13.78 -13.18
C LYS A 4 3.96 -13.86 -11.84
N ASN A 5 3.55 -15.07 -11.44
CA ASN A 5 3.02 -15.34 -10.10
C ASN A 5 3.97 -16.28 -9.36
N ILE A 6 4.29 -15.92 -8.13
CA ILE A 6 5.10 -16.72 -7.21
C ILE A 6 4.24 -17.14 -6.02
N THR A 7 4.13 -18.42 -5.75
CA THR A 7 3.51 -18.92 -4.52
C THR A 7 4.42 -18.63 -3.34
N LEU A 8 3.93 -17.91 -2.34
CA LEU A 8 4.63 -17.64 -1.08
C LEU A 8 4.34 -18.73 -0.05
N ASP A 9 3.07 -18.98 0.21
CA ASP A 9 2.60 -20.05 1.10
C ASP A 9 1.30 -20.66 0.54
N GLN A 10 1.39 -21.88 0.03
CA GLN A 10 0.26 -22.57 -0.57
C GLN A 10 -0.83 -22.90 0.46
N ALA A 11 -0.45 -23.27 1.68
CA ALA A 11 -1.41 -23.66 2.72
C ALA A 11 -2.27 -22.46 3.15
N LYS A 12 -1.65 -21.28 3.24
CA LYS A 12 -2.33 -20.03 3.58
C LYS A 12 -2.95 -19.34 2.36
N GLY A 13 -2.55 -19.72 1.15
CA GLY A 13 -3.05 -19.17 -0.10
C GLY A 13 -2.49 -17.77 -0.40
N SER A 14 -1.24 -17.51 -0.02
CA SER A 14 -0.55 -16.27 -0.35
C SER A 14 0.36 -16.41 -1.57
N SER A 15 0.43 -15.36 -2.39
CA SER A 15 1.27 -15.30 -3.57
C SER A 15 1.72 -13.86 -3.86
N LEU A 16 2.72 -13.74 -4.72
CA LEU A 16 3.24 -12.46 -5.22
C LEU A 16 3.08 -12.43 -6.74
N ASP A 17 2.34 -11.45 -7.24
CA ASP A 17 2.31 -11.14 -8.66
C ASP A 17 3.39 -10.11 -8.96
N ILE A 18 4.21 -10.38 -9.97
CA ILE A 18 5.35 -9.57 -10.38
C ILE A 18 5.03 -8.97 -11.74
N TYR A 19 5.02 -7.64 -11.80
CA TYR A 19 4.84 -6.84 -13.02
C TYR A 19 6.20 -6.25 -13.39
N GLN A 20 7.01 -7.04 -14.11
CA GLN A 20 8.39 -6.69 -14.43
C GLN A 20 8.48 -5.93 -15.74
N SER A 21 9.01 -4.73 -15.72
CA SER A 21 9.49 -4.02 -16.91
C SER A 21 10.87 -4.53 -17.28
N ASN A 22 11.05 -4.95 -18.54
CA ASN A 22 12.35 -5.38 -19.03
C ASN A 22 13.18 -4.12 -19.37
N THR A 23 14.30 -3.94 -18.69
CA THR A 23 15.13 -2.72 -18.76
C THR A 23 16.59 -3.07 -18.51
N ASP A 24 17.50 -2.24 -19.00
CA ASP A 24 18.96 -2.40 -18.80
C ASP A 24 19.46 -1.74 -17.50
N VAL A 25 18.57 -1.09 -16.76
CA VAL A 25 18.88 -0.43 -15.49
C VAL A 25 17.97 -0.93 -14.38
N LYS A 26 18.43 -0.87 -13.13
CA LYS A 26 17.56 -1.11 -11.98
C LYS A 26 16.60 0.05 -11.82
N LEU A 27 15.34 -0.27 -11.56
CA LEU A 27 14.27 0.69 -11.36
C LEU A 27 13.83 0.68 -9.88
N PRO A 28 13.23 1.78 -9.36
CA PRO A 28 12.53 1.76 -8.09
C PRO A 28 11.50 0.63 -8.02
N GLY A 29 11.20 0.14 -6.83
CA GLY A 29 10.20 -0.91 -6.63
C GLY A 29 9.02 -0.45 -5.78
N ILE A 30 7.82 -0.95 -6.11
CA ILE A 30 6.61 -0.72 -5.31
C ILE A 30 5.85 -2.01 -5.03
N VAL A 31 5.64 -2.31 -3.76
CA VAL A 31 4.83 -3.45 -3.29
C VAL A 31 3.42 -2.96 -2.98
N VAL A 32 2.43 -3.45 -3.70
CA VAL A 32 1.03 -3.00 -3.64
C VAL A 32 0.20 -3.94 -2.76
N ILE A 33 -0.45 -3.38 -1.74
CA ILE A 33 -1.32 -4.09 -0.80
C ILE A 33 -2.74 -3.59 -0.98
N GLY A 34 -3.57 -4.40 -1.63
CA GLY A 34 -4.96 -4.05 -1.89
C GLY A 34 -5.82 -3.99 -0.62
N GLY A 35 -6.85 -3.16 -0.66
CA GLY A 35 -7.93 -3.17 0.32
C GLY A 35 -8.90 -4.34 0.11
N GLY A 36 -10.07 -4.28 0.77
CA GLY A 36 -11.15 -5.26 0.56
C GLY A 36 -11.66 -5.91 1.82
N SER A 37 -11.27 -5.38 3.00
CA SER A 37 -11.75 -5.82 4.32
C SER A 37 -11.51 -7.32 4.56
N TYR A 38 -10.43 -7.88 4.05
CA TYR A 38 -10.08 -9.31 4.09
C TYR A 38 -11.13 -10.25 3.47
N LYS A 39 -12.09 -9.70 2.71
CA LYS A 39 -13.12 -10.50 2.03
C LYS A 39 -12.71 -10.85 0.62
N LYS A 40 -12.07 -9.92 -0.09
CA LYS A 40 -11.65 -10.11 -1.47
C LYS A 40 -10.64 -9.03 -1.87
N LEU A 41 -9.55 -9.43 -2.50
CA LEU A 41 -8.67 -8.50 -3.20
C LEU A 41 -9.32 -8.08 -4.53
N LYS A 42 -9.17 -6.83 -4.90
CA LYS A 42 -9.81 -6.25 -6.08
C LYS A 42 -8.76 -5.69 -7.02
N GLU A 43 -8.79 -6.08 -8.28
CA GLU A 43 -7.91 -5.58 -9.35
C GLU A 43 -7.73 -4.05 -9.32
N ARG A 44 -8.79 -3.34 -8.96
CA ARG A 44 -8.81 -1.89 -8.84
C ARG A 44 -7.75 -1.35 -7.89
N ASP A 45 -7.57 -2.01 -6.74
CA ASP A 45 -6.69 -1.59 -5.65
C ASP A 45 -5.34 -2.35 -5.69
N THR A 46 -5.14 -3.24 -6.67
CA THR A 46 -3.97 -4.10 -6.82
C THR A 46 -3.37 -3.97 -8.22
N GLU A 47 -3.71 -4.83 -9.16
CA GLU A 47 -3.17 -4.91 -10.52
C GLU A 47 -3.17 -3.55 -11.24
N ARG A 48 -4.30 -2.83 -11.21
CA ARG A 48 -4.41 -1.54 -11.91
C ARG A 48 -3.50 -0.47 -11.32
N VAL A 49 -3.27 -0.51 -10.03
CA VAL A 49 -2.30 0.37 -9.36
C VAL A 49 -0.87 -0.05 -9.75
N ALA A 50 -0.55 -1.35 -9.69
CA ALA A 50 0.76 -1.87 -10.08
C ALA A 50 1.12 -1.49 -11.52
N ILE A 51 0.20 -1.69 -12.47
CA ILE A 51 0.39 -1.29 -13.87
C ILE A 51 0.61 0.23 -13.99
N THR A 52 -0.10 1.04 -13.21
CA THR A 52 0.08 2.49 -13.24
C THR A 52 1.47 2.91 -12.76
N PHE A 53 1.97 2.33 -11.69
CA PHE A 53 3.36 2.55 -11.25
C PHE A 53 4.39 2.04 -12.29
N ALA A 54 4.13 0.91 -12.92
CA ALA A 54 5.00 0.40 -13.99
C ALA A 54 5.12 1.37 -15.18
N THR A 55 4.06 2.15 -15.48
CA THR A 55 4.14 3.23 -16.49
C THR A 55 5.00 4.41 -16.05
N GLN A 56 5.34 4.51 -14.78
CA GLN A 56 6.23 5.52 -14.21
C GLN A 56 7.64 4.97 -13.92
N ALA A 57 8.03 3.93 -14.66
CA ALA A 57 9.32 3.28 -14.54
C ALA A 57 9.60 2.65 -13.15
N PHE A 58 8.58 2.03 -12.53
CA PHE A 58 8.75 1.17 -11.36
C PHE A 58 8.69 -0.31 -11.73
N GLN A 59 9.41 -1.15 -11.01
CA GLN A 59 9.10 -2.56 -10.87
C GLN A 59 7.97 -2.70 -9.86
N ALA A 60 6.84 -3.31 -10.26
CA ALA A 60 5.66 -3.35 -9.42
C ALA A 60 5.31 -4.77 -9.00
N TYR A 61 4.85 -4.92 -7.77
CA TYR A 61 4.56 -6.20 -7.14
C TYR A 61 3.21 -6.13 -6.43
N VAL A 62 2.38 -7.17 -6.55
CA VAL A 62 1.10 -7.25 -5.84
C VAL A 62 1.13 -8.43 -4.88
N VAL A 63 0.91 -8.16 -3.60
CA VAL A 63 0.79 -9.21 -2.59
C VAL A 63 -0.65 -9.69 -2.52
N ASN A 64 -0.86 -10.95 -2.87
CA ASN A 64 -2.09 -11.66 -2.63
C ASN A 64 -2.01 -12.31 -1.25
N TYR A 65 -2.48 -11.59 -0.23
CA TYR A 65 -2.51 -12.07 1.16
C TYR A 65 -3.79 -12.88 1.43
N PRO A 66 -3.83 -13.72 2.50
CA PRO A 66 -4.98 -14.54 2.83
C PRO A 66 -6.26 -13.72 3.07
N VAL A 67 -7.33 -14.10 2.38
CA VAL A 67 -8.67 -13.47 2.46
C VAL A 67 -9.75 -14.51 2.66
N GLU A 68 -11.00 -14.09 2.80
CA GLU A 68 -12.19 -14.95 2.97
C GLU A 68 -12.06 -15.88 4.18
N GLU A 69 -12.16 -17.18 4.00
CA GLU A 69 -12.09 -18.15 5.08
C GLU A 69 -10.69 -18.29 5.68
N LYS A 70 -9.65 -17.99 4.87
CA LYS A 70 -8.25 -18.03 5.29
C LYS A 70 -7.75 -16.73 5.90
N LYS A 71 -8.59 -15.71 5.99
CA LYS A 71 -8.19 -14.39 6.50
C LYS A 71 -7.59 -14.45 7.90
N ASN A 72 -6.42 -13.89 8.03
CA ASN A 72 -5.70 -13.78 9.29
C ASN A 72 -4.74 -12.60 9.19
N TYR A 73 -4.73 -11.73 10.19
CA TYR A 73 -3.87 -10.53 10.18
C TYR A 73 -2.39 -10.86 10.17
N ALA A 74 -1.96 -11.79 11.04
CA ALA A 74 -0.56 -12.19 11.13
C ALA A 74 -0.08 -12.90 9.85
N ASP A 75 -0.93 -13.74 9.24
CA ASP A 75 -0.61 -14.42 7.99
C ASP A 75 -0.54 -13.44 6.81
N ALA A 76 -1.41 -12.42 6.80
CA ALA A 76 -1.35 -11.37 5.79
C ALA A 76 -0.05 -10.54 5.91
N LYS A 77 0.38 -10.24 7.13
CA LYS A 77 1.65 -9.58 7.41
C LYS A 77 2.84 -10.43 7.00
N ALA A 78 2.83 -11.71 7.34
CA ALA A 78 3.88 -12.67 6.92
C ALA A 78 4.00 -12.78 5.40
N ALA A 79 2.89 -12.66 4.65
CA ALA A 79 2.93 -12.64 3.19
C ALA A 79 3.67 -11.39 2.65
N ILE A 80 3.54 -10.24 3.32
CA ILE A 80 4.29 -9.03 2.95
C ILE A 80 5.79 -9.22 3.23
N GLU A 81 6.15 -9.72 4.41
CA GLU A 81 7.55 -10.03 4.77
C GLU A 81 8.19 -10.96 3.74
N GLN A 82 7.54 -12.09 3.43
CA GLN A 82 7.99 -13.05 2.42
C GLN A 82 8.14 -12.43 1.03
N SER A 83 7.25 -11.50 0.68
CA SER A 83 7.32 -10.77 -0.59
C SER A 83 8.57 -9.90 -0.66
N PHE A 84 8.85 -9.12 0.38
CA PHE A 84 10.05 -8.31 0.45
C PHE A 84 11.33 -9.16 0.47
N ASP A 85 11.31 -10.29 1.20
CA ASP A 85 12.42 -11.24 1.23
C ASP A 85 12.72 -11.79 -0.16
N TYR A 86 11.67 -12.18 -0.88
CA TYR A 86 11.80 -12.67 -2.25
C TYR A 86 12.36 -11.59 -3.18
N ILE A 87 11.79 -10.38 -3.15
CA ILE A 87 12.20 -9.27 -4.02
C ILE A 87 13.67 -8.89 -3.77
N VAL A 88 14.07 -8.74 -2.51
CA VAL A 88 15.46 -8.38 -2.16
C VAL A 88 16.44 -9.48 -2.55
N LYS A 89 16.07 -10.74 -2.34
CA LYS A 89 16.90 -11.90 -2.72
C LYS A 89 17.12 -12.01 -4.23
N HIS A 90 16.13 -11.60 -5.02
CA HIS A 90 16.13 -11.68 -6.48
C HIS A 90 16.27 -10.31 -7.16
N ALA A 91 16.83 -9.32 -6.46
CA ALA A 91 16.86 -7.92 -6.92
C ALA A 91 17.55 -7.74 -8.27
N ASP A 92 18.60 -8.50 -8.55
CA ASP A 92 19.34 -8.45 -9.83
C ASP A 92 18.48 -9.01 -10.98
N ASP A 93 17.86 -10.16 -10.79
CA ASP A 93 16.98 -10.79 -11.79
C ASP A 93 15.72 -9.95 -12.04
N LEU A 94 15.20 -9.31 -10.99
CA LEU A 94 14.03 -8.43 -11.05
C LEU A 94 14.36 -7.00 -11.49
N GLN A 95 15.66 -6.69 -11.66
CA GLN A 95 16.13 -5.35 -12.02
C GLN A 95 15.52 -4.25 -11.15
N VAL A 96 15.43 -4.49 -9.82
CA VAL A 96 14.91 -3.54 -8.83
C VAL A 96 16.03 -2.94 -8.00
N ASP A 97 15.94 -1.62 -7.79
CA ASP A 97 16.78 -0.94 -6.81
C ASP A 97 16.17 -1.07 -5.42
N THR A 98 16.80 -1.84 -4.55
CA THR A 98 16.32 -2.08 -3.18
C THR A 98 16.49 -0.87 -2.27
N THR A 99 17.24 0.14 -2.66
CA THR A 99 17.36 1.41 -1.94
C THR A 99 16.18 2.34 -2.19
N GLU A 100 15.38 2.04 -3.23
CA GLU A 100 14.17 2.75 -3.63
C GLU A 100 12.96 1.79 -3.68
N LEU A 101 12.97 0.72 -2.85
CA LEU A 101 11.88 -0.24 -2.74
C LEU A 101 10.89 0.20 -1.64
N GLY A 102 9.66 0.49 -2.02
CA GLY A 102 8.62 0.93 -1.09
C GLY A 102 7.37 0.06 -1.06
N ILE A 103 6.42 0.48 -0.24
CA ILE A 103 5.13 -0.19 -0.07
C ILE A 103 3.99 0.81 -0.20
N ILE A 104 2.93 0.42 -0.90
CA ILE A 104 1.68 1.18 -0.95
C ILE A 104 0.51 0.31 -0.50
N GLY A 105 -0.34 0.84 0.35
CA GLY A 105 -1.52 0.13 0.83
C GLY A 105 -2.79 0.96 0.84
N PHE A 106 -3.92 0.31 0.61
CA PHE A 106 -5.25 0.93 0.55
C PHE A 106 -6.18 0.35 1.61
N SER A 107 -6.89 1.19 2.39
CA SER A 107 -7.90 0.72 3.35
C SER A 107 -7.31 -0.30 4.35
N ALA A 108 -7.83 -1.52 4.41
CA ALA A 108 -7.26 -2.63 5.20
C ALA A 108 -5.81 -2.97 4.77
N GLY A 109 -5.49 -2.90 3.48
CA GLY A 109 -4.12 -3.03 3.00
C GLY A 109 -3.22 -1.87 3.43
N GLY A 110 -3.78 -0.68 3.65
CA GLY A 110 -3.08 0.45 4.24
C GLY A 110 -2.66 0.19 5.69
N GLN A 111 -3.48 -0.52 6.47
CA GLN A 111 -3.10 -0.95 7.82
C GLN A 111 -1.90 -1.90 7.79
N LEU A 112 -1.95 -2.90 6.91
CA LEU A 112 -0.87 -3.86 6.74
C LEU A 112 0.43 -3.19 6.27
N ALA A 113 0.33 -2.25 5.32
CA ALA A 113 1.48 -1.51 4.81
C ALA A 113 2.12 -0.61 5.88
N ALA A 114 1.30 0.08 6.66
CA ALA A 114 1.76 0.90 7.78
C ALA A 114 2.41 0.05 8.89
N ASP A 115 1.77 -1.08 9.26
CA ASP A 115 2.31 -1.98 10.28
C ASP A 115 3.65 -2.58 9.85
N TYR A 116 3.76 -3.04 8.62
CA TYR A 116 5.03 -3.52 8.07
C TYR A 116 6.10 -2.43 8.05
N GLY A 117 5.76 -1.22 7.58
CA GLY A 117 6.69 -0.08 7.54
C GLY A 117 7.21 0.34 8.91
N ASN A 118 6.45 0.10 9.98
CA ASN A 118 6.84 0.42 11.35
C ASN A 118 7.77 -0.63 11.99
N GLU A 119 7.97 -1.78 11.35
CA GLU A 119 8.85 -2.82 11.88
C GLU A 119 10.33 -2.41 11.84
N LYS A 120 11.07 -2.81 12.85
CA LYS A 120 12.50 -2.51 12.97
C LYS A 120 13.31 -3.00 11.77
N ASP A 121 12.95 -4.17 11.24
CA ASP A 121 13.67 -4.85 10.18
C ASP A 121 12.95 -4.74 8.81
N ALA A 122 11.98 -3.80 8.70
CA ALA A 122 11.29 -3.52 7.44
C ALA A 122 12.27 -3.16 6.33
N LYS A 123 12.08 -3.76 5.15
CA LYS A 123 12.90 -3.49 3.97
C LYS A 123 12.37 -2.35 3.11
N ALA A 124 11.13 -1.89 3.40
CA ALA A 124 10.55 -0.73 2.74
C ALA A 124 11.34 0.54 3.07
N LYS A 125 11.64 1.34 2.06
CA LYS A 125 12.34 2.62 2.17
C LYS A 125 11.40 3.81 2.19
N PHE A 126 10.16 3.61 1.78
CA PHE A 126 9.07 4.57 1.87
C PHE A 126 7.72 3.84 1.97
N VAL A 127 6.73 4.55 2.48
CA VAL A 127 5.36 4.04 2.67
C VAL A 127 4.37 5.00 2.04
N MET A 128 3.40 4.49 1.28
CA MET A 128 2.28 5.27 0.74
C MET A 128 0.95 4.69 1.22
N LEU A 129 0.06 5.51 1.76
CA LEU A 129 -1.17 5.05 2.41
C LEU A 129 -2.42 5.77 1.87
N GLY A 130 -3.26 5.05 1.16
CA GLY A 130 -4.54 5.57 0.66
C GLY A 130 -5.70 5.25 1.60
N TYR A 131 -6.37 6.26 2.17
CA TYR A 131 -7.51 6.09 3.08
C TYR A 131 -7.35 4.88 4.02
N PRO A 132 -6.21 4.76 4.74
CA PRO A 132 -5.84 3.55 5.47
C PRO A 132 -6.78 3.31 6.66
N VAL A 133 -6.97 2.04 7.02
CA VAL A 133 -7.35 1.67 8.38
C VAL A 133 -6.10 1.83 9.24
N ILE A 134 -6.19 2.46 10.40
CA ILE A 134 -5.09 2.64 11.35
C ILE A 134 -5.41 2.02 12.71
N LYS A 135 -6.62 2.26 13.20
CA LYS A 135 -7.10 1.68 14.46
C LYS A 135 -7.94 0.42 14.21
N PRO A 136 -8.03 -0.50 15.17
CA PRO A 136 -8.80 -1.75 15.05
C PRO A 136 -10.34 -1.56 15.13
N THR A 137 -10.84 -0.37 14.79
CA THR A 137 -12.26 0.01 14.87
C THR A 137 -13.15 -0.76 13.88
N LEU A 138 -12.54 -1.38 12.87
CA LEU A 138 -13.24 -2.17 11.85
C LEU A 138 -13.05 -3.68 12.02
N ASP A 139 -12.36 -4.15 13.05
CA ASP A 139 -12.02 -5.56 13.25
C ASP A 139 -13.23 -6.48 13.24
N GLU A 140 -14.28 -6.13 13.97
CA GLU A 140 -15.53 -6.89 14.02
C GLU A 140 -16.15 -7.02 12.61
N LYS A 141 -16.22 -5.92 11.86
CA LYS A 141 -16.76 -5.90 10.50
C LYS A 141 -15.90 -6.70 9.51
N MET A 142 -14.60 -6.70 9.70
CA MET A 142 -13.64 -7.44 8.88
C MET A 142 -13.53 -8.91 9.32
N GLY A 143 -13.88 -9.20 10.57
CA GLY A 143 -13.76 -10.53 11.16
C GLY A 143 -12.30 -10.96 11.35
N ILE A 144 -11.46 -10.03 11.80
CA ILE A 144 -10.04 -10.21 12.12
C ILE A 144 -9.74 -9.63 13.51
N LYS A 145 -8.52 -9.84 13.98
CA LYS A 145 -7.97 -9.15 15.13
C LYS A 145 -6.69 -8.44 14.70
N SER A 146 -6.74 -7.12 14.58
CA SER A 146 -5.64 -6.27 14.21
C SER A 146 -5.10 -5.48 15.40
N LEU A 147 -4.27 -4.49 15.13
CA LEU A 147 -3.70 -3.60 16.15
C LEU A 147 -3.86 -2.12 15.76
N ASP A 148 -3.65 -1.24 16.71
CA ASP A 148 -3.55 0.20 16.50
C ASP A 148 -2.13 0.51 16.00
N VAL A 149 -1.96 0.63 14.68
CA VAL A 149 -0.65 0.82 14.05
C VAL A 149 -0.06 2.20 14.31
N SER A 150 -0.83 3.17 14.81
CA SER A 150 -0.28 4.45 15.24
C SER A 150 0.63 4.33 16.48
N LYS A 151 0.46 3.26 17.24
CA LYS A 151 1.27 2.98 18.44
C LYS A 151 2.59 2.27 18.15
N THR A 152 2.78 1.81 16.91
CA THR A 152 3.99 1.10 16.50
C THR A 152 4.98 2.00 15.74
N VAL A 153 4.60 3.26 15.45
CA VAL A 153 5.48 4.25 14.83
C VAL A 153 6.70 4.51 15.70
N THR A 154 7.87 4.49 15.09
CA THR A 154 9.16 4.76 15.72
C THR A 154 9.96 5.77 14.90
N PRO A 155 11.04 6.35 15.40
CA PRO A 155 11.95 7.19 14.61
C PRO A 155 12.57 6.48 13.38
N ASN A 156 12.49 5.14 13.31
CA ASN A 156 12.98 4.35 12.17
C ASN A 156 11.88 4.04 11.14
N THR A 157 10.63 4.43 11.37
CA THR A 157 9.56 4.34 10.39
C THR A 157 9.96 5.12 9.13
N PRO A 158 9.84 4.55 7.93
CA PRO A 158 10.25 5.22 6.69
C PRO A 158 9.43 6.47 6.40
N PRO A 159 9.94 7.40 5.57
CA PRO A 159 9.17 8.53 5.06
C PRO A 159 7.82 8.06 4.52
N THR A 160 6.76 8.78 4.86
CA THR A 160 5.38 8.34 4.61
C THR A 160 4.56 9.39 3.85
N PHE A 161 3.98 8.99 2.73
CA PHE A 161 2.99 9.77 1.98
C PHE A 161 1.59 9.24 2.26
N MET A 162 0.64 10.10 2.58
CA MET A 162 -0.72 9.69 2.93
C MET A 162 -1.77 10.54 2.25
N TRP A 163 -2.93 9.93 2.01
CA TRP A 163 -4.12 10.69 1.59
C TRP A 163 -5.41 10.04 2.05
N GLY A 164 -6.42 10.87 2.15
CA GLY A 164 -7.78 10.44 2.47
C GLY A 164 -8.80 11.51 2.12
N SER A 165 -10.08 11.22 2.33
CA SER A 165 -11.18 12.15 2.14
C SER A 165 -11.87 12.45 3.46
N ILE A 166 -12.22 13.72 3.67
CA ILE A 166 -13.03 14.13 4.83
C ILE A 166 -14.44 13.51 4.79
N ASN A 167 -14.91 13.12 3.61
CA ASN A 167 -16.22 12.48 3.39
C ASN A 167 -16.16 10.94 3.47
N ASP A 168 -15.03 10.37 3.88
CA ASP A 168 -14.90 8.93 4.05
C ASP A 168 -15.67 8.45 5.29
N GLY A 169 -16.83 7.83 5.05
CA GLY A 169 -17.67 7.29 6.14
C GLY A 169 -17.24 5.92 6.64
N LEU A 170 -16.22 5.29 6.03
CA LEU A 170 -15.73 3.98 6.47
C LEU A 170 -14.46 4.08 7.31
N THR A 171 -13.52 4.89 6.89
CA THR A 171 -12.30 5.25 7.62
C THR A 171 -12.26 6.76 7.82
N PRO A 172 -13.00 7.28 8.81
CA PRO A 172 -13.04 8.72 9.06
C PRO A 172 -11.64 9.31 9.18
N PHE A 173 -11.39 10.40 8.45
CA PHE A 173 -10.05 10.98 8.31
C PHE A 173 -9.40 11.29 9.67
N LEU A 174 -10.15 11.88 10.59
CA LEU A 174 -9.67 12.22 11.94
C LEU A 174 -9.33 10.99 12.79
N ASP A 175 -10.07 9.89 12.62
CA ASP A 175 -9.88 8.68 13.42
C ASP A 175 -8.75 7.78 12.92
N HIS A 176 -8.38 7.92 11.66
CA HIS A 176 -7.37 7.07 11.03
C HIS A 176 -6.17 7.88 10.53
N VAL A 177 -6.34 8.75 9.54
CA VAL A 177 -5.21 9.47 8.94
C VAL A 177 -4.55 10.43 9.93
N HIS A 178 -5.33 11.30 10.59
CA HIS A 178 -4.78 12.27 11.55
C HIS A 178 -4.05 11.61 12.72
N VAL A 179 -4.59 10.51 13.24
CA VAL A 179 -3.95 9.79 14.35
C VAL A 179 -2.58 9.24 13.97
N TYR A 180 -2.42 8.79 12.72
CA TYR A 180 -1.14 8.31 12.24
C TYR A 180 -0.16 9.46 11.96
N VAL A 181 -0.65 10.55 11.38
CA VAL A 181 0.10 11.81 11.19
C VAL A 181 0.65 12.34 12.52
N GLU A 182 -0.17 12.35 13.58
CA GLU A 182 0.30 12.70 14.93
C GLU A 182 1.44 11.80 15.41
N ALA A 183 1.31 10.49 15.18
CA ALA A 183 2.33 9.53 15.58
C ALA A 183 3.65 9.73 14.80
N LEU A 184 3.57 9.96 13.48
CA LEU A 184 4.73 10.27 12.63
C LEU A 184 5.42 11.58 13.11
N ALA A 185 4.64 12.64 13.34
CA ALA A 185 5.17 13.92 13.81
C ALA A 185 5.87 13.81 15.18
N LYS A 186 5.27 13.10 16.14
CA LYS A 186 5.86 12.84 17.47
C LYS A 186 7.19 12.09 17.39
N ASN A 187 7.35 11.20 16.43
CA ASN A 187 8.55 10.42 16.20
C ASN A 187 9.51 11.08 15.20
N GLN A 188 9.24 12.30 14.74
CA GLN A 188 10.06 13.06 13.79
C GLN A 188 10.28 12.32 12.45
N VAL A 189 9.35 11.45 12.07
CA VAL A 189 9.35 10.76 10.77
C VAL A 189 8.95 11.76 9.70
N PRO A 190 9.66 11.87 8.56
CA PRO A 190 9.23 12.70 7.44
C PRO A 190 7.90 12.19 6.85
N PHE A 191 6.96 13.10 6.63
CA PHE A 191 5.68 12.72 5.99
C PHE A 191 5.10 13.86 5.17
N GLU A 192 4.24 13.47 4.23
CA GLU A 192 3.34 14.37 3.50
C GLU A 192 1.93 13.82 3.56
N VAL A 193 0.91 14.67 3.74
CA VAL A 193 -0.48 14.26 3.85
C VAL A 193 -1.39 15.17 3.02
N HIS A 194 -2.32 14.54 2.27
CA HIS A 194 -3.34 15.23 1.48
C HIS A 194 -4.74 14.89 1.97
N GLU A 195 -5.44 15.91 2.44
CA GLU A 195 -6.83 15.82 2.86
C GLU A 195 -7.73 16.38 1.75
N PHE A 196 -8.47 15.51 1.10
CA PHE A 196 -9.38 15.90 0.04
C PHE A 196 -10.78 16.17 0.59
N GLY A 197 -11.37 17.32 0.22
CA GLY A 197 -12.74 17.69 0.59
C GLY A 197 -13.81 16.84 -0.10
N THR A 198 -13.46 16.06 -1.12
CA THR A 198 -14.32 15.18 -1.89
C THR A 198 -13.72 13.78 -2.01
N GLY A 199 -14.49 12.86 -2.58
CA GLY A 199 -14.08 11.48 -2.73
C GLY A 199 -14.73 10.55 -1.71
N ASN A 200 -14.82 9.29 -2.08
CA ASN A 200 -15.39 8.23 -1.25
C ASN A 200 -14.33 7.20 -0.90
N HIS A 201 -14.61 6.37 0.10
CA HIS A 201 -13.75 5.23 0.43
C HIS A 201 -13.58 4.27 -0.75
N GLY A 202 -12.37 3.77 -0.93
CA GLY A 202 -12.10 2.66 -1.85
C GLY A 202 -12.14 3.04 -3.32
N ILE A 203 -11.61 4.19 -3.71
CA ILE A 203 -11.59 4.67 -5.10
C ILE A 203 -10.22 4.50 -5.79
N ALA A 204 -9.22 3.96 -5.11
CA ALA A 204 -7.88 3.70 -5.63
C ALA A 204 -7.28 4.91 -6.36
N LEU A 205 -7.04 4.84 -7.68
CA LEU A 205 -6.56 5.96 -8.49
C LEU A 205 -7.60 7.07 -8.72
N ALA A 206 -8.83 6.89 -8.25
CA ALA A 206 -9.94 7.84 -8.39
C ALA A 206 -10.23 8.27 -9.83
N ASN A 207 -9.86 7.48 -10.82
CA ASN A 207 -10.04 7.73 -12.24
C ASN A 207 -10.88 6.64 -12.92
N LYS A 208 -11.17 6.80 -14.22
CA LYS A 208 -11.97 5.82 -14.99
C LYS A 208 -11.32 4.44 -15.06
N TRP A 209 -10.00 4.34 -14.99
CA TRP A 209 -9.27 3.08 -15.02
C TRP A 209 -9.58 2.19 -13.79
N THR A 210 -9.80 2.81 -12.64
CA THR A 210 -10.16 2.13 -11.39
C THR A 210 -11.64 2.28 -11.02
N ALA A 211 -12.47 2.84 -11.90
CA ALA A 211 -13.92 2.94 -11.71
C ALA A 211 -14.57 1.55 -11.59
N ILE A 212 -15.60 1.46 -10.75
CA ILE A 212 -16.39 0.25 -10.59
C ILE A 212 -17.45 0.23 -11.70
N VAL A 213 -17.64 -0.93 -12.33
CA VAL A 213 -18.72 -1.14 -13.30
C VAL A 213 -20.05 -0.72 -12.68
N ASN A 214 -20.81 0.11 -13.39
CA ASN A 214 -22.09 0.71 -12.98
C ASN A 214 -22.02 1.68 -11.79
N ARG A 215 -20.83 2.10 -11.33
CA ARG A 215 -20.64 3.17 -10.35
C ARG A 215 -19.39 3.97 -10.72
N ASP A 216 -19.58 5.03 -11.48
CA ASP A 216 -18.51 6.00 -11.69
C ASP A 216 -18.23 6.68 -10.34
N ARG A 217 -17.11 6.30 -9.73
CA ARG A 217 -16.57 6.90 -8.51
C ARG A 217 -15.31 7.70 -8.80
N SER A 218 -15.09 8.05 -10.05
CA SER A 218 -13.96 8.91 -10.40
C SER A 218 -14.12 10.28 -9.75
N ASP A 219 -13.03 10.77 -9.19
CA ASP A 219 -12.91 12.10 -8.63
C ASP A 219 -11.60 12.71 -9.13
N LYS A 220 -11.69 13.66 -10.06
CA LYS A 220 -10.52 14.27 -10.71
C LYS A 220 -9.61 15.01 -9.71
N HIS A 221 -10.19 15.56 -8.65
CA HIS A 221 -9.42 16.28 -7.63
C HIS A 221 -8.63 15.29 -6.79
N MET A 222 -9.28 14.25 -6.27
CA MET A 222 -8.62 13.21 -5.50
C MET A 222 -7.65 12.38 -6.35
N ALA A 223 -7.89 12.19 -7.65
CA ALA A 223 -6.99 11.47 -8.55
C ALA A 223 -5.57 12.09 -8.62
N ARG A 224 -5.43 13.36 -8.25
CA ARG A 224 -4.14 14.07 -8.18
C ARG A 224 -3.20 13.49 -7.12
N TRP A 225 -3.71 12.67 -6.19
CA TRP A 225 -2.83 12.04 -5.21
C TRP A 225 -1.68 11.27 -5.86
N PHE A 226 -1.92 10.67 -7.04
CA PHE A 226 -0.88 9.91 -7.72
C PHE A 226 0.25 10.80 -8.24
N GLU A 227 -0.09 11.92 -8.89
CA GLU A 227 0.86 12.94 -9.34
C GLU A 227 1.65 13.50 -8.16
N LEU A 228 0.96 13.93 -7.10
CA LEU A 228 1.57 14.45 -5.87
C LEU A 228 2.48 13.40 -5.19
N GLY A 229 2.06 12.13 -5.17
CA GLY A 229 2.86 11.04 -4.63
C GLY A 229 4.12 10.77 -5.45
N MET A 230 4.09 10.93 -6.77
CA MET A 230 5.26 10.80 -7.63
C MET A 230 6.21 11.99 -7.47
N GLU A 231 5.69 13.22 -7.33
CA GLU A 231 6.48 14.40 -7.00
C GLU A 231 7.19 14.21 -5.65
N TRP A 232 6.44 13.81 -4.63
CA TRP A 232 7.00 13.52 -3.30
C TRP A 232 8.09 12.42 -3.36
N PHE A 233 7.86 11.33 -4.09
CA PHE A 233 8.86 10.27 -4.26
C PHE A 233 10.17 10.83 -4.82
N ASN A 234 10.11 11.62 -5.88
CA ASN A 234 11.29 12.22 -6.51
C ASN A 234 12.02 13.21 -5.58
N GLU A 235 11.30 13.92 -4.72
CA GLU A 235 11.89 14.92 -3.83
C GLU A 235 12.46 14.31 -2.54
N VAL A 236 11.85 13.26 -2.03
CA VAL A 236 12.14 12.71 -0.68
C VAL A 236 12.92 11.40 -0.75
N VAL A 237 12.63 10.53 -1.71
CA VAL A 237 13.17 9.17 -1.78
C VAL A 237 14.28 9.03 -2.81
N ALA A 238 14.04 9.44 -4.05
CA ALA A 238 14.96 9.29 -5.20
C ALA A 238 16.02 10.39 -5.23
N LYS A 239 16.84 10.49 -4.19
CA LYS A 239 17.92 11.50 -4.09
C LYS A 239 19.29 10.90 -4.36
#